data_a2d3fc02dc75895212d382f12897498c
#
_entry.id   a2d3fc02dc75895212d382f12897498c
#
_cell.length_a   1.000
_cell.length_b   1.000
_cell.length_c   1.000
_cell.angle_alpha   90.00
_cell.angle_beta   90.00
_cell.angle_gamma   90.00
#
_symmetry.space_group_name_H-M   'P 1'
#
loop_
_entity.id
_entity.type
_entity.pdbx_description
1 polymer ?
#
loop_
_entity_poly.entity_id
_entity_poly.type
_entity_poly.pdbx_seq_one_letter_code
_entity_poly.pdbx_strand_id
1 'polypeptide(L)'
;MNKDDYRLMGELSVEVDQSIEDFHDPRQEWRRLIAEFVGTFFLVLVAAGAAMVAKAYPGTVSLAAAVVAPGMMVMAIIMFMGKVSGAHLNPGVSIAFALRGDFPWNRVPGYILVQIAGAIVAALLLEQLVGLSSSDGGTYPGVATSDLAAFGTEAILTFGLVSVILRTASGAQNIGIVGAVGVGAYIALAGLWAAPLSGASMNFARTFGPDLVGGDLTALWVYAAGPLLGAIAAVLLAFLLRGRGGGWTGSKAAQGTIETEVSDPEAPIPGTAKPGKKGKKAGKGNKKAKASGKKGK
;
A
#
# COMPACT_ATOMS: atom_id res chain seq x y z
N MET A 1 32.39 12.98 15.91
CA MET A 1 31.94 11.98 14.93
C MET A 1 33.02 10.93 14.83
N ASN A 2 32.70 9.69 15.15
CA ASN A 2 33.61 8.54 15.26
C ASN A 2 33.78 7.90 13.85
N LYS A 3 34.81 7.07 13.64
CA LYS A 3 35.01 6.33 12.36
C LYS A 3 33.82 5.45 11.98
N ASP A 4 33.13 4.93 13.00
CA ASP A 4 31.90 4.11 12.79
C ASP A 4 30.72 4.93 12.29
N ASP A 5 30.63 6.21 12.70
CA ASP A 5 29.60 7.14 12.20
C ASP A 5 29.78 7.44 10.70
N TYR A 6 31.04 7.60 10.24
CA TYR A 6 31.33 7.81 8.81
C TYR A 6 31.08 6.58 7.96
N ARG A 7 31.33 5.38 8.51
CA ARG A 7 31.06 4.12 7.83
C ARG A 7 29.55 3.90 7.69
N LEU A 8 28.79 4.13 8.75
CA LEU A 8 27.32 4.02 8.75
C LEU A 8 26.68 5.01 7.76
N MET A 9 27.17 6.25 7.71
CA MET A 9 26.70 7.24 6.73
C MET A 9 27.08 6.87 5.29
N GLY A 10 28.24 6.25 5.09
CA GLY A 10 28.65 5.73 3.78
C GLY A 10 27.78 4.57 3.33
N GLU A 11 27.51 3.60 4.19
CA GLU A 11 26.61 2.46 3.91
C GLU A 11 25.17 2.92 3.64
N LEU A 12 24.65 3.87 4.44
CA LEU A 12 23.33 4.47 4.22
C LEU A 12 23.24 5.24 2.91
N SER A 13 24.30 5.97 2.52
CA SER A 13 24.29 6.72 1.25
C SER A 13 24.31 5.79 0.02
N VAL A 14 25.03 4.68 0.09
CA VAL A 14 25.07 3.67 -0.98
C VAL A 14 23.72 2.96 -1.09
N GLU A 15 23.09 2.61 0.03
CA GLU A 15 21.76 1.98 0.04
C GLU A 15 20.68 2.93 -0.48
N VAL A 16 20.78 4.24 -0.20
CA VAL A 16 19.90 5.29 -0.72
C VAL A 16 20.07 5.44 -2.23
N ASP A 17 21.30 5.48 -2.74
CA ASP A 17 21.56 5.61 -4.18
C ASP A 17 21.07 4.39 -4.97
N GLN A 18 21.30 3.18 -4.47
CA GLN A 18 20.80 1.96 -5.12
C GLN A 18 19.27 1.90 -5.13
N SER A 19 18.60 2.29 -4.05
CA SER A 19 17.13 2.29 -4.03
C SER A 19 16.52 3.35 -4.94
N ILE A 20 17.18 4.46 -5.19
CA ILE A 20 16.75 5.49 -6.15
C ILE A 20 16.94 4.99 -7.59
N GLU A 21 18.04 4.31 -7.89
CA GLU A 21 18.28 3.70 -9.19
C GLU A 21 17.26 2.61 -9.51
N ASP A 22 16.98 1.69 -8.58
CA ASP A 22 15.97 0.64 -8.74
C ASP A 22 14.57 1.22 -8.94
N PHE A 23 14.27 2.32 -8.27
CA PHE A 23 13.00 3.00 -8.41
C PHE A 23 12.82 3.64 -9.79
N HIS A 24 13.85 4.30 -10.31
CA HIS A 24 13.81 4.92 -11.64
C HIS A 24 14.01 3.92 -12.79
N ASP A 25 14.31 2.65 -12.48
CA ASP A 25 14.49 1.61 -13.49
C ASP A 25 13.16 1.31 -14.22
N PRO A 26 13.01 1.72 -15.47
CA PRO A 26 11.80 1.45 -16.25
C PRO A 26 11.60 -0.03 -16.52
N ARG A 27 12.65 -0.88 -16.37
CA ARG A 27 12.58 -2.32 -16.59
C ARG A 27 11.68 -3.02 -15.56
N GLN A 28 11.43 -2.40 -14.41
CA GLN A 28 10.57 -2.94 -13.36
C GLN A 28 9.12 -2.45 -13.43
N GLU A 29 8.80 -1.51 -14.33
CA GLU A 29 7.47 -0.91 -14.41
C GLU A 29 6.36 -1.94 -14.66
N TRP A 30 6.60 -2.92 -15.50
CA TRP A 30 5.62 -3.97 -15.78
C TRP A 30 5.22 -4.78 -14.54
N ARG A 31 6.13 -4.99 -13.58
CA ARG A 31 5.84 -5.69 -12.32
C ARG A 31 4.92 -4.87 -11.44
N ARG A 32 5.14 -3.54 -11.38
CA ARG A 32 4.27 -2.62 -10.67
C ARG A 32 2.88 -2.57 -11.26
N LEU A 33 2.79 -2.51 -12.58
CA LEU A 33 1.51 -2.51 -13.29
C LEU A 33 0.74 -3.82 -13.09
N ILE A 34 1.41 -4.98 -13.12
CA ILE A 34 0.79 -6.27 -12.79
C ILE A 34 0.31 -6.29 -11.33
N ALA A 35 1.09 -5.79 -10.38
CA ALA A 35 0.69 -5.76 -8.97
C ALA A 35 -0.55 -4.86 -8.77
N GLU A 36 -0.61 -3.69 -9.41
CA GLU A 36 -1.79 -2.81 -9.36
C GLU A 36 -3.02 -3.44 -10.01
N PHE A 37 -2.84 -4.12 -11.16
CA PHE A 37 -3.93 -4.85 -11.82
C PHE A 37 -4.47 -5.96 -10.92
N VAL A 38 -3.61 -6.85 -10.43
CA VAL A 38 -4.00 -8.00 -9.60
C VAL A 38 -4.59 -7.53 -8.27
N GLY A 39 -3.98 -6.52 -7.65
CA GLY A 39 -4.48 -5.97 -6.40
C GLY A 39 -5.86 -5.34 -6.55
N THR A 40 -6.08 -4.55 -7.59
CA THR A 40 -7.40 -3.94 -7.84
C THR A 40 -8.44 -5.00 -8.25
N PHE A 41 -8.02 -6.01 -9.01
CA PHE A 41 -8.86 -7.17 -9.31
C PHE A 41 -9.37 -7.84 -8.02
N PHE A 42 -8.50 -8.20 -7.08
CA PHE A 42 -8.92 -8.83 -5.82
C PHE A 42 -9.74 -7.90 -4.93
N LEU A 43 -9.40 -6.61 -4.88
CA LEU A 43 -10.19 -5.62 -4.16
C LEU A 43 -11.64 -5.61 -4.66
N VAL A 44 -11.84 -5.50 -5.98
CA VAL A 44 -13.16 -5.42 -6.58
C VAL A 44 -13.88 -6.77 -6.50
N LEU A 45 -13.17 -7.87 -6.71
CA LEU A 45 -13.71 -9.22 -6.55
C LEU A 45 -14.37 -9.42 -5.19
N VAL A 46 -13.74 -8.92 -4.12
CA VAL A 46 -14.30 -9.04 -2.76
C VAL A 46 -15.36 -7.98 -2.50
N ALA A 47 -15.11 -6.72 -2.89
CA ALA A 47 -16.03 -5.62 -2.57
C ALA A 47 -17.37 -5.73 -3.32
N ALA A 48 -17.34 -6.01 -4.62
CA ALA A 48 -18.54 -6.23 -5.41
C ALA A 48 -19.12 -7.62 -5.18
N GLY A 49 -18.25 -8.64 -5.09
CA GLY A 49 -18.66 -10.02 -4.88
C GLY A 49 -19.43 -10.23 -3.59
N ALA A 50 -19.04 -9.59 -2.48
CA ALA A 50 -19.76 -9.69 -1.22
C ALA A 50 -21.22 -9.18 -1.34
N ALA A 51 -21.44 -8.08 -2.06
CA ALA A 51 -22.78 -7.55 -2.31
C ALA A 51 -23.61 -8.47 -3.24
N MET A 52 -22.99 -8.95 -4.33
CA MET A 52 -23.63 -9.87 -5.27
C MET A 52 -24.01 -11.20 -4.61
N VAL A 53 -23.10 -11.78 -3.79
CA VAL A 53 -23.39 -13.01 -3.05
C VAL A 53 -24.48 -12.79 -2.00
N ALA A 54 -24.48 -11.66 -1.28
CA ALA A 54 -25.55 -11.32 -0.34
C ALA A 54 -26.92 -11.25 -1.03
N LYS A 55 -26.97 -10.77 -2.28
CA LYS A 55 -28.20 -10.71 -3.08
C LYS A 55 -28.59 -12.09 -3.63
N ALA A 56 -27.64 -12.87 -4.15
CA ALA A 56 -27.89 -14.19 -4.71
C ALA A 56 -28.30 -15.22 -3.64
N TYR A 57 -27.75 -15.08 -2.43
CA TYR A 57 -27.98 -16.02 -1.32
C TYR A 57 -28.38 -15.25 -0.04
N PRO A 58 -29.66 -14.78 0.03
CA PRO A 58 -30.13 -13.96 1.14
C PRO A 58 -29.89 -14.59 2.51
N GLY A 59 -29.41 -13.81 3.46
CA GLY A 59 -29.12 -14.25 4.83
C GLY A 59 -27.74 -14.88 5.05
N THR A 60 -26.94 -15.10 4.00
CA THR A 60 -25.59 -15.69 4.13
C THR A 60 -24.50 -14.65 4.43
N VAL A 61 -24.63 -13.44 3.89
CA VAL A 61 -23.67 -12.34 4.08
C VAL A 61 -24.41 -11.15 4.68
N SER A 62 -24.05 -10.76 5.89
CA SER A 62 -24.59 -9.53 6.50
C SER A 62 -23.94 -8.29 5.88
N LEU A 63 -24.60 -7.12 5.98
CA LEU A 63 -24.01 -5.85 5.55
C LEU A 63 -22.67 -5.60 6.24
N ALA A 64 -22.55 -5.87 7.53
CA ALA A 64 -21.29 -5.72 8.26
C ALA A 64 -20.18 -6.60 7.68
N ALA A 65 -20.47 -7.87 7.36
CA ALA A 65 -19.50 -8.76 6.72
C ALA A 65 -19.10 -8.23 5.33
N ALA A 66 -20.07 -7.81 4.50
CA ALA A 66 -19.83 -7.30 3.15
C ALA A 66 -18.92 -6.06 3.14
N VAL A 67 -19.05 -5.16 4.12
CA VAL A 67 -18.24 -3.92 4.17
C VAL A 67 -16.90 -4.09 4.87
N VAL A 68 -16.76 -5.09 5.74
CA VAL A 68 -15.47 -5.41 6.40
C VAL A 68 -14.55 -6.16 5.45
N ALA A 69 -15.07 -7.07 4.64
CA ALA A 69 -14.30 -7.92 3.75
C ALA A 69 -13.36 -7.16 2.79
N PRO A 70 -13.75 -6.06 2.10
CA PRO A 70 -12.83 -5.27 1.29
C PRO A 70 -11.67 -4.67 2.08
N GLY A 71 -11.91 -4.22 3.30
CA GLY A 71 -10.85 -3.71 4.18
C GLY A 71 -9.82 -4.79 4.52
N MET A 72 -10.28 -6.00 4.84
CA MET A 72 -9.40 -7.16 5.09
C MET A 72 -8.63 -7.55 3.81
N MET A 73 -9.29 -7.50 2.64
CA MET A 73 -8.63 -7.81 1.37
C MET A 73 -7.53 -6.77 1.06
N VAL A 74 -7.79 -5.47 1.21
CA VAL A 74 -6.78 -4.43 1.02
C VAL A 74 -5.60 -4.62 1.98
N MET A 75 -5.87 -4.95 3.24
CA MET A 75 -4.82 -5.29 4.21
C MET A 75 -3.93 -6.43 3.69
N ALA A 76 -4.53 -7.52 3.22
CA ALA A 76 -3.81 -8.67 2.68
C ALA A 76 -3.00 -8.29 1.43
N ILE A 77 -3.58 -7.49 0.50
CA ILE A 77 -2.90 -7.04 -0.71
C ILE A 77 -1.68 -6.17 -0.37
N ILE A 78 -1.81 -5.23 0.57
CA ILE A 78 -0.68 -4.39 1.00
C ILE A 78 0.43 -5.25 1.59
N MET A 79 0.10 -6.25 2.41
CA MET A 79 1.09 -7.19 2.96
C MET A 79 1.78 -8.03 1.88
N PHE A 80 1.05 -8.43 0.85
CA PHE A 80 1.54 -9.29 -0.22
C PHE A 80 2.29 -8.52 -1.30
N MET A 81 1.77 -7.36 -1.75
CA MET A 81 2.28 -6.64 -2.92
C MET A 81 2.69 -5.19 -2.65
N GLY A 82 2.54 -4.69 -1.43
CA GLY A 82 2.82 -3.28 -1.12
C GLY A 82 4.25 -2.87 -1.44
N LYS A 83 5.21 -3.76 -1.26
CA LYS A 83 6.62 -3.50 -1.62
C LYS A 83 6.86 -3.47 -3.14
N VAL A 84 5.98 -4.03 -3.95
CA VAL A 84 6.16 -4.11 -5.40
C VAL A 84 5.73 -2.81 -6.10
N SER A 85 4.54 -2.29 -5.78
CA SER A 85 3.93 -1.14 -6.46
C SER A 85 3.56 0.04 -5.56
N GLY A 86 3.64 -0.15 -4.25
CA GLY A 86 3.03 0.75 -3.27
C GLY A 86 1.56 0.39 -2.97
N ALA A 87 0.98 -0.56 -3.70
CA ALA A 87 -0.42 -1.02 -3.58
C ALA A 87 -1.41 0.15 -3.52
N HIS A 88 -1.39 1.00 -4.54
CA HIS A 88 -2.33 2.13 -4.63
C HIS A 88 -3.76 1.65 -4.80
N LEU A 89 -4.02 0.74 -5.75
CA LEU A 89 -5.29 0.07 -6.03
C LEU A 89 -6.45 1.03 -6.30
N ASN A 90 -6.15 2.32 -6.46
CA ASN A 90 -7.11 3.41 -6.45
C ASN A 90 -6.55 4.61 -7.21
N PRO A 91 -7.25 5.11 -8.24
CA PRO A 91 -6.85 6.32 -8.96
C PRO A 91 -6.65 7.54 -8.07
N GLY A 92 -7.54 7.75 -7.08
CA GLY A 92 -7.44 8.86 -6.13
C GLY A 92 -6.20 8.79 -5.26
N VAL A 93 -5.77 7.60 -4.86
CA VAL A 93 -4.52 7.37 -4.11
C VAL A 93 -3.30 7.64 -4.98
N SER A 94 -3.29 7.17 -6.23
CA SER A 94 -2.18 7.43 -7.17
C SER A 94 -2.00 8.93 -7.42
N ILE A 95 -3.11 9.66 -7.60
CA ILE A 95 -3.10 11.12 -7.77
C ILE A 95 -2.63 11.80 -6.47
N ALA A 96 -3.11 11.35 -5.29
CA ALA A 96 -2.72 11.93 -4.01
C ALA A 96 -1.20 11.82 -3.75
N PHE A 97 -0.60 10.67 -4.01
CA PHE A 97 0.86 10.49 -3.91
C PHE A 97 1.61 11.38 -4.90
N ALA A 98 1.12 11.53 -6.13
CA ALA A 98 1.72 12.40 -7.13
C ALA A 98 1.62 13.89 -6.74
N LEU A 99 0.46 14.34 -6.25
CA LEU A 99 0.26 15.69 -5.71
C LEU A 99 1.16 15.97 -4.50
N ARG A 100 1.40 14.96 -3.68
CA ARG A 100 2.29 15.05 -2.53
C ARG A 100 3.78 15.13 -2.92
N GLY A 101 4.13 14.75 -4.16
CA GLY A 101 5.50 14.63 -4.66
C GLY A 101 6.18 13.30 -4.30
N ASP A 102 5.43 12.34 -3.79
CA ASP A 102 5.93 11.03 -3.39
C ASP A 102 5.88 10.02 -4.57
N PHE A 103 5.17 10.33 -5.65
CA PHE A 103 5.01 9.47 -6.84
C PHE A 103 5.14 10.28 -8.14
N PRO A 104 5.84 9.78 -9.17
CA PRO A 104 6.04 10.53 -10.42
C PRO A 104 4.78 10.54 -11.29
N TRP A 105 4.43 11.73 -11.80
CA TRP A 105 3.25 11.95 -12.61
C TRP A 105 3.18 11.11 -13.89
N ASN A 106 4.32 10.82 -14.50
CA ASN A 106 4.38 10.02 -15.73
C ASN A 106 3.92 8.56 -15.53
N ARG A 107 3.91 8.04 -14.31
CA ARG A 107 3.40 6.69 -13.96
C ARG A 107 1.92 6.67 -13.60
N VAL A 108 1.34 7.79 -13.21
CA VAL A 108 -0.07 7.88 -12.81
C VAL A 108 -1.02 7.32 -13.87
N PRO A 109 -0.90 7.67 -15.17
CA PRO A 109 -1.80 7.12 -16.19
C PRO A 109 -1.71 5.59 -16.32
N GLY A 110 -0.52 5.01 -16.25
CA GLY A 110 -0.34 3.56 -16.30
C GLY A 110 -1.02 2.85 -15.14
N TYR A 111 -0.86 3.37 -13.91
CA TYR A 111 -1.54 2.85 -12.73
C TYR A 111 -3.06 2.90 -12.86
N ILE A 112 -3.61 4.05 -13.24
CA ILE A 112 -5.07 4.22 -13.41
C ILE A 112 -5.62 3.23 -14.44
N LEU A 113 -4.94 3.06 -15.57
CA LEU A 113 -5.40 2.15 -16.63
C LEU A 113 -5.45 0.69 -16.15
N VAL A 114 -4.40 0.22 -15.48
CA VAL A 114 -4.39 -1.19 -15.02
C VAL A 114 -5.29 -1.43 -13.82
N GLN A 115 -5.51 -0.42 -12.96
CA GLN A 115 -6.50 -0.46 -11.89
C GLN A 115 -7.92 -0.61 -12.46
N ILE A 116 -8.27 0.19 -13.46
CA ILE A 116 -9.56 0.10 -14.15
C ILE A 116 -9.69 -1.26 -14.84
N ALA A 117 -8.66 -1.73 -15.54
CA ALA A 117 -8.67 -3.04 -16.20
C ALA A 117 -8.88 -4.19 -15.20
N GLY A 118 -8.19 -4.16 -14.05
CA GLY A 118 -8.38 -5.15 -12.98
C GLY A 118 -9.80 -5.16 -12.42
N ALA A 119 -10.38 -3.97 -12.22
CA ALA A 119 -11.77 -3.81 -11.78
C ALA A 119 -12.80 -4.38 -12.78
N ILE A 120 -12.61 -4.12 -14.07
CA ILE A 120 -13.48 -4.65 -15.14
C ILE A 120 -13.39 -6.17 -15.20
N VAL A 121 -12.16 -6.74 -15.17
CA VAL A 121 -11.98 -8.20 -15.20
C VAL A 121 -12.62 -8.87 -13.98
N ALA A 122 -12.52 -8.26 -12.79
CA ALA A 122 -13.20 -8.76 -11.60
C ALA A 122 -14.74 -8.75 -11.75
N ALA A 123 -15.30 -7.67 -12.29
CA ALA A 123 -16.73 -7.53 -12.52
C ALA A 123 -17.25 -8.59 -13.51
N LEU A 124 -16.56 -8.77 -14.65
CA LEU A 124 -16.90 -9.81 -15.64
C LEU A 124 -16.84 -11.21 -15.04
N LEU A 125 -15.81 -11.51 -14.24
CA LEU A 125 -15.71 -12.80 -13.57
C LEU A 125 -16.85 -13.01 -12.57
N LEU A 126 -17.23 -11.98 -11.81
CA LEU A 126 -18.33 -12.07 -10.85
C LEU A 126 -19.68 -12.36 -11.53
N GLU A 127 -19.97 -11.75 -12.67
CA GLU A 127 -21.18 -12.09 -13.43
C GLU A 127 -21.24 -13.58 -13.81
N GLN A 128 -20.11 -14.15 -14.21
CA GLN A 128 -20.03 -15.57 -14.55
C GLN A 128 -20.14 -16.49 -13.32
N LEU A 129 -19.55 -16.10 -12.20
CA LEU A 129 -19.54 -16.93 -10.99
C LEU A 129 -20.84 -16.88 -10.20
N VAL A 130 -21.48 -15.70 -10.14
CA VAL A 130 -22.67 -15.46 -9.31
C VAL A 130 -23.97 -15.54 -10.11
N GLY A 131 -23.91 -15.27 -11.43
CA GLY A 131 -25.08 -15.29 -12.30
C GLY A 131 -26.02 -14.08 -12.13
N LEU A 132 -25.49 -12.98 -11.57
CA LEU A 132 -26.20 -11.69 -11.42
C LEU A 132 -25.45 -10.61 -12.21
N SER A 133 -26.15 -9.50 -12.53
CA SER A 133 -25.48 -8.33 -13.10
C SER A 133 -24.46 -7.75 -12.15
N SER A 134 -23.31 -7.30 -12.65
CA SER A 134 -22.28 -6.69 -11.84
C SER A 134 -22.70 -5.34 -11.24
N SER A 135 -23.75 -4.68 -11.77
CA SER A 135 -24.40 -3.53 -11.12
C SER A 135 -24.92 -3.85 -9.73
N ASP A 136 -25.25 -5.11 -9.43
CA ASP A 136 -25.62 -5.55 -8.08
C ASP A 136 -24.45 -5.54 -7.08
N GLY A 137 -23.23 -5.46 -7.59
CA GLY A 137 -21.99 -5.21 -6.83
C GLY A 137 -21.47 -3.79 -6.97
N GLY A 138 -22.15 -2.94 -7.73
CA GLY A 138 -21.82 -1.53 -7.95
C GLY A 138 -21.93 -0.65 -6.73
N THR A 139 -21.63 0.62 -6.89
CA THR A 139 -21.79 1.63 -5.84
C THR A 139 -22.71 2.74 -6.31
N TYR A 140 -23.77 2.95 -5.55
CA TYR A 140 -24.82 3.94 -5.88
C TYR A 140 -25.20 4.73 -4.62
N PRO A 141 -25.72 5.97 -4.78
CA PRO A 141 -26.35 6.67 -3.68
C PRO A 141 -27.44 5.82 -3.04
N GLY A 142 -27.50 5.81 -1.72
CA GLY A 142 -28.52 5.06 -0.98
C GLY A 142 -29.94 5.55 -1.32
N VAL A 143 -30.94 4.70 -1.13
CA VAL A 143 -32.35 4.95 -1.54
C VAL A 143 -32.89 6.31 -1.03
N ALA A 144 -32.46 6.75 0.16
CA ALA A 144 -32.87 8.01 0.77
C ALA A 144 -31.77 9.10 0.66
N THR A 145 -30.73 8.88 -0.13
CA THR A 145 -29.56 9.75 -0.21
C THR A 145 -29.52 10.44 -1.57
N SER A 146 -29.48 11.76 -1.58
CA SER A 146 -29.27 12.50 -2.83
C SER A 146 -27.84 12.31 -3.34
N ASP A 147 -27.63 12.49 -4.65
CA ASP A 147 -26.29 12.45 -5.26
C ASP A 147 -25.31 13.42 -4.58
N LEU A 148 -25.78 14.61 -4.21
CA LEU A 148 -24.92 15.58 -3.51
C LEU A 148 -24.53 15.13 -2.11
N ALA A 149 -25.42 14.45 -1.40
CA ALA A 149 -25.10 13.88 -0.08
C ALA A 149 -24.16 12.69 -0.21
N ALA A 150 -24.34 11.83 -1.23
CA ALA A 150 -23.42 10.74 -1.54
C ALA A 150 -22.03 11.27 -1.95
N PHE A 151 -21.97 12.31 -2.80
CA PHE A 151 -20.74 13.00 -3.16
C PHE A 151 -20.00 13.52 -1.92
N GLY A 152 -20.70 14.23 -1.02
CA GLY A 152 -20.10 14.70 0.22
C GLY A 152 -19.60 13.57 1.11
N THR A 153 -20.36 12.46 1.18
CA THR A 153 -19.97 11.26 1.91
C THR A 153 -18.67 10.68 1.33
N GLU A 154 -18.63 10.44 0.02
CA GLU A 154 -17.42 9.91 -0.65
C GLU A 154 -16.20 10.82 -0.48
N ALA A 155 -16.39 12.14 -0.52
CA ALA A 155 -15.32 13.09 -0.27
C ALA A 155 -14.76 12.97 1.17
N ILE A 156 -15.64 12.87 2.18
CA ILE A 156 -15.24 12.71 3.59
C ILE A 156 -14.53 11.36 3.80
N LEU A 157 -15.08 10.28 3.25
CA LEU A 157 -14.50 8.95 3.40
C LEU A 157 -13.12 8.87 2.74
N THR A 158 -12.98 9.41 1.54
CA THR A 158 -11.68 9.40 0.83
C THR A 158 -10.68 10.34 1.47
N PHE A 159 -11.12 11.49 2.00
CA PHE A 159 -10.27 12.36 2.80
C PHE A 159 -9.64 11.60 3.98
N GLY A 160 -10.42 10.85 4.72
CA GLY A 160 -9.91 10.04 5.84
C GLY A 160 -8.99 8.91 5.38
N LEU A 161 -9.40 8.15 4.34
CA LEU A 161 -8.61 7.07 3.76
C LEU A 161 -7.22 7.55 3.34
N VAL A 162 -7.16 8.60 2.51
CA VAL A 162 -5.91 9.15 2.00
C VAL A 162 -5.08 9.78 3.13
N SER A 163 -5.73 10.38 4.14
CA SER A 163 -5.02 10.89 5.32
C SER A 163 -4.30 9.78 6.09
N VAL A 164 -4.94 8.61 6.26
CA VAL A 164 -4.33 7.41 6.87
C VAL A 164 -3.17 6.92 6.00
N ILE A 165 -3.39 6.77 4.68
CA ILE A 165 -2.36 6.32 3.74
C ILE A 165 -1.14 7.24 3.79
N LEU A 166 -1.31 8.54 3.60
CA LEU A 166 -0.20 9.49 3.58
C LEU A 166 0.53 9.57 4.94
N ARG A 167 -0.13 9.29 6.05
CA ARG A 167 0.52 9.25 7.37
C ARG A 167 1.34 7.98 7.56
N THR A 168 0.80 6.84 7.21
CA THR A 168 1.48 5.54 7.36
C THR A 168 2.61 5.38 6.35
N ALA A 169 2.46 5.95 5.16
CA ALA A 169 3.48 5.97 4.12
C ALA A 169 4.67 6.91 4.42
N SER A 170 4.43 8.05 5.07
CA SER A 170 5.47 9.08 5.31
C SER A 170 6.21 8.93 6.64
N GLY A 171 5.95 7.88 7.42
CA GLY A 171 6.55 7.69 8.74
C GLY A 171 7.70 6.68 8.72
N ALA A 172 8.72 6.90 9.54
CA ALA A 172 9.87 5.99 9.75
C ALA A 172 9.51 4.63 10.36
N GLN A 173 8.22 4.35 10.57
CA GLN A 173 7.75 3.09 11.16
C GLN A 173 7.16 2.20 10.06
N ASN A 174 7.84 1.11 9.78
CA ASN A 174 7.42 -0.10 9.06
C ASN A 174 6.14 0.03 8.21
N ILE A 175 6.29 0.54 7.02
CA ILE A 175 5.25 0.74 6.01
C ILE A 175 4.48 -0.54 5.69
N GLY A 176 5.03 -1.75 5.99
CA GLY A 176 4.38 -3.01 5.70
C GLY A 176 3.12 -3.25 6.55
N ILE A 177 3.29 -3.66 7.80
CA ILE A 177 2.18 -4.18 8.61
C ILE A 177 1.28 -3.08 9.17
N VAL A 178 1.86 -2.03 9.74
CA VAL A 178 1.07 -0.95 10.37
C VAL A 178 0.24 -0.19 9.33
N GLY A 179 0.82 0.09 8.16
CA GLY A 179 0.10 0.70 7.04
C GLY A 179 -1.04 -0.18 6.54
N ALA A 180 -0.78 -1.47 6.35
CA ALA A 180 -1.78 -2.44 5.89
C ALA A 180 -2.97 -2.50 6.87
N VAL A 181 -2.70 -2.65 8.16
CA VAL A 181 -3.74 -2.70 9.21
C VAL A 181 -4.51 -1.38 9.27
N GLY A 182 -3.81 -0.23 9.27
CA GLY A 182 -4.45 1.08 9.34
C GLY A 182 -5.38 1.36 8.16
N VAL A 183 -4.92 1.07 6.94
CA VAL A 183 -5.71 1.28 5.71
C VAL A 183 -6.91 0.32 5.66
N GLY A 184 -6.68 -0.99 5.90
CA GLY A 184 -7.76 -1.97 5.89
C GLY A 184 -8.80 -1.72 6.97
N ALA A 185 -8.37 -1.37 8.18
CA ALA A 185 -9.28 -1.01 9.28
C ALA A 185 -10.10 0.25 8.96
N TYR A 186 -9.48 1.26 8.32
CA TYR A 186 -10.20 2.45 7.93
C TYR A 186 -11.29 2.16 6.87
N ILE A 187 -10.99 1.33 5.88
CA ILE A 187 -11.96 0.92 4.85
C ILE A 187 -13.15 0.20 5.51
N ALA A 188 -12.88 -0.74 6.40
CA ALA A 188 -13.92 -1.44 7.14
C ALA A 188 -14.77 -0.49 7.99
N LEU A 189 -14.11 0.42 8.73
CA LEU A 189 -14.78 1.43 9.54
C LEU A 189 -15.68 2.34 8.68
N ALA A 190 -15.17 2.83 7.55
CA ALA A 190 -15.91 3.66 6.61
C ALA A 190 -17.17 2.95 6.10
N GLY A 191 -17.04 1.68 5.70
CA GLY A 191 -18.14 0.87 5.23
C GLY A 191 -19.24 0.64 6.28
N LEU A 192 -18.86 0.41 7.55
CA LEU A 192 -19.80 0.10 8.63
C LEU A 192 -20.86 1.19 8.87
N TRP A 193 -20.54 2.47 8.62
CA TRP A 193 -21.50 3.54 8.85
C TRP A 193 -22.00 4.20 7.55
N ALA A 194 -21.17 4.22 6.49
CA ALA A 194 -21.46 5.00 5.30
C ALA A 194 -21.96 4.17 4.10
N ALA A 195 -21.83 2.83 4.14
CA ALA A 195 -22.31 2.01 3.04
C ALA A 195 -23.80 2.24 2.70
N PRO A 196 -24.73 2.45 3.66
CA PRO A 196 -26.12 2.77 3.34
C PRO A 196 -26.32 4.14 2.68
N LEU A 197 -25.33 5.05 2.76
CA LEU A 197 -25.41 6.40 2.21
C LEU A 197 -24.87 6.48 0.78
N SER A 198 -23.71 5.86 0.52
CA SER A 198 -23.01 5.99 -0.77
C SER A 198 -22.43 4.66 -1.30
N GLY A 199 -22.62 3.56 -0.61
CA GLY A 199 -21.88 2.33 -0.92
C GLY A 199 -20.45 2.33 -0.42
N ALA A 200 -19.95 3.44 0.15
CA ALA A 200 -18.61 3.63 0.71
C ALA A 200 -17.49 3.15 -0.24
N SER A 201 -17.50 3.67 -1.46
CA SER A 201 -16.55 3.27 -2.51
C SER A 201 -15.14 3.75 -2.22
N MET A 202 -14.96 5.06 -2.00
CA MET A 202 -13.65 5.74 -1.83
C MET A 202 -12.68 5.53 -3.00
N ASN A 203 -13.14 4.91 -4.11
CA ASN A 203 -12.27 4.41 -5.16
C ASN A 203 -13.00 4.40 -6.51
N PHE A 204 -12.58 5.24 -7.42
CA PHE A 204 -13.17 5.32 -8.76
C PHE A 204 -13.10 3.99 -9.52
N ALA A 205 -11.98 3.27 -9.49
CA ALA A 205 -11.86 2.00 -10.20
C ALA A 205 -12.81 0.93 -9.62
N ARG A 206 -12.97 0.89 -8.29
CA ARG A 206 -13.89 -0.02 -7.60
C ARG A 206 -15.35 0.23 -8.02
N THR A 207 -15.72 1.49 -8.28
CA THR A 207 -17.05 1.84 -8.80
C THR A 207 -17.15 1.57 -10.29
N PHE A 208 -16.22 2.13 -11.06
CA PHE A 208 -16.31 2.13 -12.53
C PHE A 208 -16.37 0.72 -13.14
N GLY A 209 -15.58 -0.24 -12.62
CA GLY A 209 -15.55 -1.60 -13.16
C GLY A 209 -16.92 -2.29 -13.15
N PRO A 210 -17.54 -2.48 -11.97
CA PRO A 210 -18.87 -3.07 -11.85
C PRO A 210 -19.98 -2.28 -12.58
N ASP A 211 -19.96 -0.95 -12.47
CA ASP A 211 -20.99 -0.10 -13.05
C ASP A 211 -20.93 -0.11 -14.60
N LEU A 212 -19.71 -0.12 -15.18
CA LEU A 212 -19.50 -0.23 -16.62
C LEU A 212 -19.99 -1.58 -17.16
N VAL A 213 -19.59 -2.68 -16.52
CA VAL A 213 -19.97 -4.03 -16.94
C VAL A 213 -21.47 -4.26 -16.75
N GLY A 214 -22.04 -3.77 -15.65
CA GLY A 214 -23.47 -3.85 -15.37
C GLY A 214 -24.33 -2.87 -16.17
N GLY A 215 -23.70 -1.89 -16.87
CA GLY A 215 -24.38 -0.95 -17.76
C GLY A 215 -25.09 0.22 -17.07
N ASP A 216 -24.77 0.50 -15.79
CA ASP A 216 -25.35 1.63 -15.04
C ASP A 216 -24.28 2.63 -14.61
N LEU A 217 -24.15 3.71 -15.34
CA LEU A 217 -23.19 4.80 -15.09
C LEU A 217 -23.85 6.09 -14.58
N THR A 218 -25.12 6.02 -14.16
CA THR A 218 -25.93 7.21 -13.83
C THR A 218 -25.34 8.06 -12.70
N ALA A 219 -24.77 7.43 -11.66
CA ALA A 219 -24.16 8.12 -10.52
C ALA A 219 -22.63 8.22 -10.61
N LEU A 220 -22.01 7.87 -11.73
CA LEU A 220 -20.55 7.75 -11.85
C LEU A 220 -19.79 9.04 -11.46
N TRP A 221 -20.38 10.21 -11.74
CA TRP A 221 -19.79 11.50 -11.40
C TRP A 221 -19.55 11.67 -9.89
N VAL A 222 -20.43 11.12 -9.05
CA VAL A 222 -20.33 11.15 -7.58
C VAL A 222 -19.02 10.47 -7.15
N TYR A 223 -18.74 9.32 -7.74
CA TYR A 223 -17.59 8.45 -7.40
C TYR A 223 -16.30 8.83 -8.13
N ALA A 224 -16.39 9.70 -9.11
CA ALA A 224 -15.23 10.35 -9.72
C ALA A 224 -14.84 11.61 -8.93
N ALA A 225 -15.79 12.52 -8.74
CA ALA A 225 -15.53 13.84 -8.16
C ALA A 225 -15.36 13.79 -6.62
N GLY A 226 -16.21 13.00 -5.92
CA GLY A 226 -16.15 12.88 -4.45
C GLY A 226 -14.81 12.37 -3.94
N PRO A 227 -14.36 11.19 -4.37
CA PRO A 227 -13.05 10.66 -3.98
C PRO A 227 -11.88 11.58 -4.37
N LEU A 228 -11.94 12.21 -5.56
CA LEU A 228 -10.89 13.14 -5.98
C LEU A 228 -10.80 14.36 -5.06
N LEU A 229 -11.95 14.95 -4.71
CA LEU A 229 -12.00 16.08 -3.77
C LEU A 229 -11.44 15.69 -2.40
N GLY A 230 -11.85 14.52 -1.89
CA GLY A 230 -11.35 14.00 -0.62
C GLY A 230 -9.84 13.76 -0.63
N ALA A 231 -9.31 13.20 -1.71
CA ALA A 231 -7.89 12.97 -1.90
C ALA A 231 -7.09 14.29 -1.90
N ILE A 232 -7.55 15.31 -2.63
CA ILE A 232 -6.94 16.64 -2.67
C ILE A 232 -6.95 17.28 -1.27
N ALA A 233 -8.09 17.23 -0.57
CA ALA A 233 -8.20 17.77 0.79
C ALA A 233 -7.24 17.07 1.77
N ALA A 234 -7.04 15.75 1.66
CA ALA A 234 -6.07 15.01 2.46
C ALA A 234 -4.63 15.42 2.17
N VAL A 235 -4.28 15.67 0.92
CA VAL A 235 -2.96 16.19 0.53
C VAL A 235 -2.74 17.57 1.13
N LEU A 236 -3.73 18.47 1.06
CA LEU A 236 -3.64 19.81 1.66
C LEU A 236 -3.46 19.72 3.18
N LEU A 237 -4.21 18.85 3.85
CA LEU A 237 -4.04 18.61 5.29
C LEU A 237 -2.63 18.06 5.58
N ALA A 238 -2.13 17.15 4.76
CA ALA A 238 -0.79 16.61 4.92
C ALA A 238 0.29 17.69 4.76
N PHE A 239 0.13 18.63 3.83
CA PHE A 239 1.03 19.79 3.70
C PHE A 239 0.96 20.70 4.93
N LEU A 240 -0.24 20.96 5.44
CA LEU A 240 -0.44 21.80 6.60
C LEU A 240 0.20 21.21 7.87
N LEU A 241 0.00 19.91 8.11
CA LEU A 241 0.46 19.23 9.32
C LEU A 241 1.93 18.81 9.30
N ARG A 242 2.51 18.57 8.11
CA ARG A 242 3.81 17.90 7.98
C ARG A 242 4.76 18.57 6.97
N GLY A 243 4.36 19.68 6.36
CA GLY A 243 5.14 20.36 5.33
C GLY A 243 5.21 19.60 4.02
N ARG A 244 6.23 19.88 3.20
CA ARG A 244 6.39 19.30 1.85
C ARG A 244 6.59 17.79 1.90
N GLY A 245 6.01 17.07 0.92
CA GLY A 245 6.27 15.66 0.63
C GLY A 245 7.53 15.48 -0.23
N GLY A 246 7.65 14.31 -0.86
CA GLY A 246 8.82 13.99 -1.70
C GLY A 246 10.05 13.58 -0.88
N GLY A 247 9.90 13.38 0.43
CA GLY A 247 10.96 12.79 1.25
C GLY A 247 11.16 11.30 0.92
N TRP A 248 12.38 10.80 1.13
CA TRP A 248 12.76 9.44 0.77
C TRP A 248 11.80 8.36 1.29
N THR A 249 11.35 8.45 2.54
CA THR A 249 10.41 7.48 3.13
C THR A 249 9.03 7.50 2.50
N GLY A 250 8.51 8.68 2.15
CA GLY A 250 7.23 8.82 1.45
C GLY A 250 7.30 8.27 0.04
N SER A 251 8.36 8.58 -0.67
CA SER A 251 8.60 8.08 -2.02
C SER A 251 8.77 6.57 -2.05
N LYS A 252 9.55 5.98 -1.14
CA LYS A 252 9.70 4.52 -1.01
C LYS A 252 8.36 3.82 -0.76
N ALA A 253 7.50 4.39 0.06
CA ALA A 253 6.18 3.84 0.35
C ALA A 253 5.22 3.91 -0.85
N ALA A 254 5.20 5.04 -1.53
CA ALA A 254 4.32 5.26 -2.68
C ALA A 254 4.72 4.41 -3.90
N GLN A 255 5.98 4.03 -3.98
CA GLN A 255 6.57 3.49 -5.19
C GLN A 255 6.81 1.99 -5.10
N GLY A 256 6.85 1.44 -3.90
CA GLY A 256 7.33 0.11 -3.64
C GLY A 256 8.85 0.00 -3.87
N THR A 257 9.45 -0.95 -3.24
CA THR A 257 10.83 -1.36 -3.53
C THR A 257 10.76 -2.80 -3.97
N ILE A 258 11.04 -3.04 -5.23
CA ILE A 258 11.30 -4.40 -5.69
C ILE A 258 12.73 -4.69 -5.22
N GLU A 259 12.85 -5.23 -4.01
CA GLU A 259 14.07 -5.94 -3.65
C GLU A 259 14.13 -7.13 -4.60
N THR A 260 14.89 -7.01 -5.70
CA THR A 260 15.40 -8.20 -6.34
C THR A 260 16.27 -8.83 -5.26
N GLU A 261 15.82 -9.95 -4.69
CA GLU A 261 16.73 -10.90 -4.09
C GLU A 261 17.67 -11.35 -5.21
N VAL A 262 18.65 -10.54 -5.52
CA VAL A 262 19.87 -11.01 -6.11
C VAL A 262 20.48 -11.85 -5.00
N SER A 263 20.19 -13.16 -5.01
CA SER A 263 20.96 -14.11 -4.24
C SER A 263 22.40 -13.79 -4.57
N ASP A 264 23.12 -13.18 -3.61
CA ASP A 264 24.56 -13.02 -3.70
C ASP A 264 25.11 -14.43 -4.01
N PRO A 265 25.69 -14.69 -5.19
CA PRO A 265 26.20 -16.02 -5.54
C PRO A 265 27.29 -16.47 -4.57
N GLU A 266 27.83 -15.58 -3.72
CA GLU A 266 28.80 -15.84 -2.66
C GLU A 266 28.17 -15.87 -1.25
N ALA A 267 26.86 -15.60 -1.09
CA ALA A 267 26.24 -15.69 0.23
C ALA A 267 26.26 -17.15 0.73
N PRO A 268 26.80 -17.42 1.95
CA PRO A 268 26.85 -18.76 2.49
C PRO A 268 25.42 -19.31 2.64
N ILE A 269 25.12 -20.44 2.02
CA ILE A 269 23.83 -21.13 2.16
C ILE A 269 23.56 -21.31 3.66
N PRO A 270 22.41 -20.85 4.19
CA PRO A 270 22.07 -21.05 5.60
C PRO A 270 22.12 -22.53 5.95
N GLY A 271 23.01 -22.93 6.86
CA GLY A 271 23.23 -24.34 7.26
C GLY A 271 24.51 -25.02 6.78
N THR A 272 25.31 -24.39 5.91
CA THR A 272 26.60 -24.93 5.43
C THR A 272 27.83 -24.31 6.07
N ALA A 273 27.72 -23.63 7.21
CA ALA A 273 28.86 -23.14 7.93
C ALA A 273 29.78 -24.30 8.33
N LYS A 274 30.94 -24.44 7.65
CA LYS A 274 31.98 -25.40 8.04
C LYS A 274 32.36 -25.13 9.49
N PRO A 275 32.50 -26.20 10.36
CA PRO A 275 32.85 -26.00 11.73
C PRO A 275 34.24 -25.34 11.79
N GLY A 276 34.30 -24.15 12.39
CA GLY A 276 35.49 -23.36 12.51
C GLY A 276 36.62 -24.17 13.15
N LYS A 277 37.77 -24.23 12.50
CA LYS A 277 39.01 -24.77 13.08
C LYS A 277 39.28 -24.07 14.40
N LYS A 278 39.19 -24.82 15.50
CA LYS A 278 39.62 -24.37 16.82
C LYS A 278 41.06 -23.89 16.73
N GLY A 279 41.27 -22.59 16.81
CA GLY A 279 42.59 -21.99 16.89
C GLY A 279 43.32 -22.51 18.13
N LYS A 280 44.46 -23.18 17.94
CA LYS A 280 45.38 -23.58 18.97
C LYS A 280 45.83 -22.33 19.74
N LYS A 281 45.49 -22.26 21.03
CA LYS A 281 46.13 -21.33 21.98
C LYS A 281 47.61 -21.72 22.08
N ALA A 282 48.48 -20.91 21.50
CA ALA A 282 49.91 -20.95 21.77
C ALA A 282 50.15 -20.30 23.15
N GLY A 283 50.45 -21.13 24.11
CA GLY A 283 51.00 -20.71 25.37
C GLY A 283 52.48 -20.31 25.21
N LYS A 284 52.83 -19.15 25.70
CA LYS A 284 54.20 -18.72 26.06
C LYS A 284 53.99 -17.74 27.20
N GLY A 285 54.46 -17.99 28.32
CA GLY A 285 55.82 -18.28 28.73
C GLY A 285 56.22 -17.16 29.66
N ASN A 286 56.08 -17.46 30.94
CA ASN A 286 56.41 -16.64 32.08
C ASN A 286 57.95 -16.46 32.15
N LYS A 287 58.47 -15.25 32.10
CA LYS A 287 59.84 -14.97 32.52
C LYS A 287 59.85 -13.89 33.60
N LYS A 288 60.20 -14.34 34.79
CA LYS A 288 60.60 -13.55 35.94
C LYS A 288 61.85 -12.66 35.63
N ALA A 289 61.81 -11.48 36.10
CA ALA A 289 62.99 -10.72 36.58
C ALA A 289 62.53 -9.80 37.71
N LYS A 290 62.80 -10.12 38.92
CA LYS A 290 63.80 -9.79 39.92
C LYS A 290 64.19 -8.30 39.97
N ALA A 291 63.63 -7.69 40.99
CA ALA A 291 64.32 -7.05 42.13
C ALA A 291 65.47 -6.06 41.89
N SER A 292 65.31 -4.90 42.42
CA SER A 292 66.12 -4.19 43.40
C SER A 292 65.59 -2.75 43.47
N GLY A 293 65.28 -2.12 44.57
CA GLY A 293 66.00 -1.97 45.79
C GLY A 293 66.55 -0.55 45.92
N LYS A 294 66.17 0.07 47.01
CA LYS A 294 66.74 1.24 47.69
C LYS A 294 65.94 2.55 47.60
N LYS A 295 65.25 2.90 48.71
CA LYS A 295 65.77 3.76 49.80
C LYS A 295 65.96 5.24 49.43
N GLY A 296 65.24 6.05 50.15
CA GLY A 296 65.90 7.24 50.67
C GLY A 296 65.04 8.50 50.69
N LYS A 297 64.67 8.78 51.87
CA LYS A 297 64.29 9.97 52.63
C LYS A 297 62.84 10.43 52.50
#